data_2ff2bb85b679d5ba93bac8ac8dd23f96
#
_entry.id   2ff2bb85b679d5ba93bac8ac8dd23f96
#
_cell.length_a   1.000
_cell.length_b   1.000
_cell.length_c   1.000
_cell.angle_alpha   90.00
_cell.angle_beta   90.00
_cell.angle_gamma   90.00
#
_symmetry.space_group_name_H-M   'P 1'
#
loop_
_entity.id
_entity.type
_entity.pdbx_description
1 polymer ?
#
loop_
_entity_poly.entity_id
_entity_poly.type
_entity_poly.pdbx_seq_one_letter_code
_entity_poly.pdbx_strand_id
1 'polypeptide(L)'
;MDATPRDHAGNPLCLLAVHAHPDDEASKGAGTVAKYTAEGIRCVLVCCTGGEAGDILNPAADTPDVRDNLAEVRMAELRASVDAIGYASLHLLGYHDSGMPDTETNARPDNFANAPLDEAVGRLVAVVREERPQVIVTYADDREFYPHPDHIRVHEISGPAFDAAGDPDRFPETGEPWQPSKMYYMGWSKRRVLALHEAYLAHGHESPFERWFEGGFPDDGDRFTTHVDVGEYLERRRAALLAHRTQVDPEGFWMKLPDEVIRGTFPWEEYVLARSLVEGGVPAGEPAEPETDLFAGIRAEVRTRR
;
A
#
# COMPACT_ATOMS: atom_id res chain seq x y z
N MET A 1 -15.42 -12.79 25.08
CA MET A 1 -14.00 -12.47 25.27
C MET A 1 -13.59 -11.62 24.08
N ASP A 2 -12.98 -10.48 24.35
CA ASP A 2 -12.46 -9.62 23.28
C ASP A 2 -11.37 -10.40 22.52
N ALA A 3 -11.65 -10.75 21.25
CA ALA A 3 -10.78 -11.56 20.40
C ALA A 3 -9.75 -10.69 19.64
N THR A 4 -9.65 -9.39 19.97
CA THR A 4 -8.75 -8.45 19.30
C THR A 4 -7.30 -8.90 19.47
N PRO A 5 -6.56 -9.15 18.38
CA PRO A 5 -5.14 -9.51 18.44
C PRO A 5 -4.32 -8.38 19.06
N ARG A 6 -3.32 -8.76 19.88
CA ARG A 6 -2.52 -7.81 20.64
C ARG A 6 -1.02 -8.05 20.46
N ASP A 7 -0.22 -7.01 20.68
CA ASP A 7 1.22 -7.13 20.80
C ASP A 7 1.63 -7.68 22.19
N HIS A 8 2.92 -7.92 22.41
CA HIS A 8 3.45 -8.43 23.68
C HIS A 8 3.26 -7.44 24.85
N ALA A 9 3.08 -6.15 24.57
CA ALA A 9 2.77 -5.13 25.57
C ALA A 9 1.27 -5.02 25.89
N GLY A 10 0.43 -5.76 25.15
CA GLY A 10 -1.02 -5.79 25.32
C GLY A 10 -1.79 -4.74 24.51
N ASN A 11 -1.13 -3.99 23.63
CA ASN A 11 -1.81 -3.04 22.74
C ASN A 11 -2.51 -3.80 21.60
N PRO A 12 -3.73 -3.37 21.17
CA PRO A 12 -4.35 -3.90 19.94
C PRO A 12 -3.42 -3.75 18.76
N LEU A 13 -3.35 -4.76 17.90
CA LEU A 13 -2.55 -4.69 16.67
C LEU A 13 -3.16 -3.69 15.69
N CYS A 14 -2.29 -2.87 15.08
CA CYS A 14 -2.64 -1.90 14.07
C CYS A 14 -1.61 -1.90 12.93
N LEU A 15 -2.11 -1.90 11.69
CA LEU A 15 -1.34 -1.72 10.47
C LEU A 15 -1.70 -0.37 9.86
N LEU A 16 -0.69 0.41 9.48
CA LEU A 16 -0.84 1.65 8.73
C LEU A 16 -0.32 1.46 7.31
N ALA A 17 -1.17 1.66 6.31
CA ALA A 17 -0.77 1.69 4.90
C ALA A 17 -0.66 3.14 4.43
N VAL A 18 0.45 3.51 3.76
CA VAL A 18 0.70 4.86 3.25
C VAL A 18 0.77 4.81 1.74
N HIS A 19 -0.18 5.47 1.07
CA HIS A 19 -0.33 5.50 -0.38
C HIS A 19 -0.37 6.93 -0.91
N ALA A 20 0.02 7.10 -2.17
CA ALA A 20 0.08 8.40 -2.83
C ALA A 20 -1.31 8.87 -3.28
N HIS A 21 -2.06 8.01 -3.96
CA HIS A 21 -3.29 8.37 -4.66
C HIS A 21 -4.45 7.43 -4.33
N PRO A 22 -5.70 7.89 -4.53
CA PRO A 22 -6.86 7.00 -4.61
C PRO A 22 -6.68 5.97 -5.73
N ASP A 23 -6.73 4.68 -5.44
CA ASP A 23 -6.54 3.46 -6.23
C ASP A 23 -5.28 2.63 -5.86
N ASP A 24 -4.26 3.25 -5.32
CA ASP A 24 -3.05 2.55 -4.89
C ASP A 24 -3.37 1.48 -3.83
N GLU A 25 -4.26 1.77 -2.88
CA GLU A 25 -4.67 0.87 -1.81
C GLU A 25 -5.39 -0.38 -2.34
N ALA A 26 -6.05 -0.27 -3.51
CA ALA A 26 -6.73 -1.39 -4.16
C ALA A 26 -5.76 -2.24 -5.00
N SER A 27 -4.76 -1.61 -5.61
CA SER A 27 -3.78 -2.26 -6.47
C SER A 27 -2.63 -2.90 -5.68
N LYS A 28 -2.32 -2.39 -4.48
CA LYS A 28 -1.16 -2.75 -3.67
C LYS A 28 -1.58 -2.98 -2.20
N GLY A 29 -1.47 -4.22 -1.71
CA GLY A 29 -1.72 -4.54 -0.30
C GLY A 29 -3.18 -4.77 0.10
N ALA A 30 -4.14 -4.65 -0.83
CA ALA A 30 -5.58 -4.81 -0.54
C ALA A 30 -5.93 -6.18 0.08
N GLY A 31 -5.36 -7.24 -0.46
CA GLY A 31 -5.58 -8.60 0.04
C GLY A 31 -5.03 -8.79 1.45
N THR A 32 -3.85 -8.25 1.73
CA THR A 32 -3.22 -8.28 3.05
C THR A 32 -4.05 -7.54 4.09
N VAL A 33 -4.51 -6.33 3.74
CA VAL A 33 -5.38 -5.55 4.63
C VAL A 33 -6.70 -6.28 4.87
N ALA A 34 -7.34 -6.82 3.82
CA ALA A 34 -8.57 -7.58 3.94
C ALA A 34 -8.40 -8.83 4.83
N LYS A 35 -7.26 -9.52 4.76
CA LYS A 35 -6.91 -10.63 5.64
C LYS A 35 -6.81 -10.17 7.10
N TYR A 36 -6.01 -9.15 7.36
CA TYR A 36 -5.79 -8.68 8.73
C TYR A 36 -7.06 -8.11 9.37
N THR A 37 -7.89 -7.42 8.61
CA THR A 37 -9.20 -6.98 9.11
C THR A 37 -10.14 -8.14 9.44
N ALA A 38 -10.11 -9.21 8.64
CA ALA A 38 -10.84 -10.45 8.96
C ALA A 38 -10.30 -11.16 10.22
N GLU A 39 -9.02 -10.99 10.54
CA GLU A 39 -8.40 -11.46 11.78
C GLU A 39 -8.66 -10.54 12.99
N GLY A 40 -9.37 -9.42 12.81
CA GLY A 40 -9.67 -8.45 13.87
C GLY A 40 -8.54 -7.45 14.14
N ILE A 41 -7.57 -7.32 13.24
CA ILE A 41 -6.51 -6.29 13.32
C ILE A 41 -7.07 -4.98 12.75
N ARG A 42 -6.79 -3.87 13.44
CA ARG A 42 -7.12 -2.54 12.94
C ARG A 42 -6.19 -2.18 11.78
N CYS A 43 -6.74 -1.87 10.62
CA CYS A 43 -5.99 -1.39 9.47
C CYS A 43 -6.42 0.04 9.14
N VAL A 44 -5.44 0.91 8.92
CA VAL A 44 -5.61 2.35 8.69
C VAL A 44 -4.98 2.70 7.36
N LEU A 45 -5.66 3.52 6.57
CA LEU A 45 -5.15 4.06 5.32
C LEU A 45 -4.75 5.53 5.47
N VAL A 46 -3.55 5.88 5.02
CA VAL A 46 -3.15 7.24 4.70
C VAL A 46 -3.08 7.38 3.20
N CYS A 47 -3.85 8.32 2.63
CA CYS A 47 -3.77 8.75 1.25
C CYS A 47 -3.21 10.18 1.19
N CYS A 48 -2.13 10.38 0.44
CA CYS A 48 -1.38 11.64 0.50
C CYS A 48 -2.03 12.75 -0.33
N THR A 49 -2.62 12.39 -1.48
CA THR A 49 -3.23 13.34 -2.44
C THR A 49 -4.64 12.93 -2.82
N GLY A 50 -5.34 13.78 -3.56
CA GLY A 50 -6.67 13.49 -4.11
C GLY A 50 -6.65 12.77 -5.47
N GLY A 51 -5.48 12.64 -6.10
CA GLY A 51 -5.35 12.03 -7.43
C GLY A 51 -5.98 12.85 -8.55
N GLU A 52 -6.21 14.14 -8.34
CA GLU A 52 -6.93 15.03 -9.25
C GLU A 52 -6.17 15.37 -10.54
N ALA A 53 -4.87 15.09 -10.60
CA ALA A 53 -4.06 15.26 -11.81
C ALA A 53 -4.01 14.00 -12.68
N GLY A 54 -4.65 12.91 -12.27
CA GLY A 54 -4.67 11.67 -13.04
C GLY A 54 -5.65 11.70 -14.22
N ASP A 55 -5.36 10.89 -15.23
CA ASP A 55 -6.26 10.67 -16.36
C ASP A 55 -7.45 9.78 -15.96
N ILE A 56 -8.56 9.87 -16.73
CA ILE A 56 -9.67 8.93 -16.61
C ILE A 56 -9.36 7.75 -17.53
N LEU A 57 -9.04 6.59 -16.93
CA LEU A 57 -8.59 5.40 -17.66
C LEU A 57 -9.74 4.50 -18.13
N ASN A 58 -10.93 4.64 -17.54
CA ASN A 58 -12.12 3.91 -17.98
C ASN A 58 -12.94 4.80 -18.95
N PRO A 59 -13.01 4.44 -20.24
CA PRO A 59 -13.75 5.24 -21.22
C PRO A 59 -15.24 5.42 -20.89
N ALA A 60 -15.86 4.46 -20.20
CA ALA A 60 -17.25 4.54 -19.79
C ALA A 60 -17.50 5.57 -18.66
N ALA A 61 -16.46 5.91 -17.90
CA ALA A 61 -16.51 6.93 -16.85
C ALA A 61 -16.10 8.33 -17.37
N ASP A 62 -15.53 8.42 -18.57
CA ASP A 62 -15.00 9.66 -19.12
C ASP A 62 -16.11 10.57 -19.69
N THR A 63 -16.82 11.24 -18.81
CA THR A 63 -17.90 12.19 -19.13
C THR A 63 -17.53 13.61 -18.74
N PRO A 64 -18.14 14.65 -19.35
CA PRO A 64 -17.88 16.05 -18.96
C PRO A 64 -18.09 16.30 -17.45
N ASP A 65 -19.14 15.77 -16.87
CA ASP A 65 -19.47 15.93 -15.46
C ASP A 65 -18.38 15.32 -14.55
N VAL A 66 -17.87 14.14 -14.91
CA VAL A 66 -16.78 13.49 -14.16
C VAL A 66 -15.49 14.28 -14.30
N ARG A 67 -15.15 14.78 -15.49
CA ARG A 67 -13.95 15.60 -15.69
C ARG A 67 -13.98 16.89 -14.86
N ASP A 68 -15.14 17.56 -14.83
CA ASP A 68 -15.31 18.82 -14.10
C ASP A 68 -15.27 18.62 -12.57
N ASN A 69 -15.54 17.39 -12.08
CA ASN A 69 -15.61 17.07 -10.66
C ASN A 69 -14.66 15.92 -10.25
N LEU A 70 -13.57 15.71 -10.98
CA LEU A 70 -12.71 14.51 -10.84
C LEU A 70 -12.21 14.30 -9.41
N ALA A 71 -11.79 15.33 -8.71
CA ALA A 71 -11.34 15.25 -7.32
C ALA A 71 -12.41 14.68 -6.37
N GLU A 72 -13.65 15.17 -6.49
CA GLU A 72 -14.77 14.70 -5.66
C GLU A 72 -15.15 13.26 -6.02
N VAL A 73 -15.14 12.93 -7.31
CA VAL A 73 -15.43 11.57 -7.80
C VAL A 73 -14.40 10.59 -7.28
N ARG A 74 -13.08 10.87 -7.45
CA ARG A 74 -12.02 9.99 -6.95
C ARG A 74 -12.04 9.83 -5.44
N MET A 75 -12.41 10.88 -4.72
CA MET A 75 -12.56 10.79 -3.26
C MET A 75 -13.75 9.91 -2.84
N ALA A 76 -14.86 9.94 -3.58
CA ALA A 76 -15.98 9.02 -3.35
C ALA A 76 -15.61 7.57 -3.69
N GLU A 77 -14.87 7.36 -4.77
CA GLU A 77 -14.33 6.05 -5.16
C GLU A 77 -13.38 5.49 -4.10
N LEU A 78 -12.46 6.30 -3.58
CA LEU A 78 -11.56 5.93 -2.48
C LEU A 78 -12.33 5.45 -1.24
N ARG A 79 -13.37 6.17 -0.82
CA ARG A 79 -14.18 5.76 0.33
C ARG A 79 -14.87 4.42 0.10
N ALA A 80 -15.41 4.19 -1.10
CA ALA A 80 -16.03 2.92 -1.46
C ALA A 80 -15.01 1.76 -1.48
N SER A 81 -13.78 2.01 -1.95
CA SER A 81 -12.67 1.06 -1.92
C SER A 81 -12.24 0.73 -0.48
N VAL A 82 -12.07 1.76 0.36
CA VAL A 82 -11.76 1.63 1.80
C VAL A 82 -12.77 0.71 2.50
N ASP A 83 -14.07 0.93 2.25
CA ASP A 83 -15.15 0.10 2.79
C ASP A 83 -15.09 -1.34 2.27
N ALA A 84 -14.82 -1.54 0.97
CA ALA A 84 -14.73 -2.87 0.36
C ALA A 84 -13.56 -3.69 0.92
N ILE A 85 -12.40 -3.07 1.14
CA ILE A 85 -11.23 -3.72 1.74
C ILE A 85 -11.45 -3.97 3.23
N GLY A 86 -12.08 -3.01 3.93
CA GLY A 86 -12.39 -3.09 5.34
C GLY A 86 -11.45 -2.27 6.24
N TYR A 87 -10.83 -1.21 5.72
CA TYR A 87 -10.06 -0.27 6.56
C TYR A 87 -10.94 0.34 7.65
N ALA A 88 -10.37 0.50 8.84
CA ALA A 88 -11.06 1.08 10.00
C ALA A 88 -11.10 2.61 9.96
N SER A 89 -10.12 3.25 9.34
CA SER A 89 -10.06 4.70 9.14
C SER A 89 -9.25 5.07 7.90
N LEU A 90 -9.55 6.26 7.38
CA LEU A 90 -8.89 6.92 6.26
C LEU A 90 -8.40 8.30 6.72
N HIS A 91 -7.10 8.54 6.62
CA HIS A 91 -6.48 9.84 6.80
C HIS A 91 -6.01 10.40 5.46
N LEU A 92 -6.32 11.66 5.21
CA LEU A 92 -5.87 12.39 4.04
C LEU A 92 -4.78 13.36 4.47
N LEU A 93 -3.58 13.31 3.87
CA LEU A 93 -2.55 14.32 4.16
C LEU A 93 -2.88 15.67 3.54
N GLY A 94 -3.80 15.72 2.56
CA GLY A 94 -4.36 16.95 2.02
C GLY A 94 -3.42 17.71 1.10
N TYR A 95 -2.52 17.01 0.42
CA TYR A 95 -1.70 17.58 -0.64
C TYR A 95 -2.39 17.47 -2.01
N HIS A 96 -2.02 18.36 -2.92
CA HIS A 96 -2.37 18.23 -4.33
C HIS A 96 -1.51 17.17 -5.01
N ASP A 97 -2.13 16.45 -5.94
CA ASP A 97 -1.45 15.51 -6.82
C ASP A 97 -0.42 16.25 -7.68
N SER A 98 0.78 15.67 -7.78
CA SER A 98 1.88 16.28 -8.51
C SER A 98 1.85 16.01 -10.02
N GLY A 99 1.03 15.07 -10.45
CA GLY A 99 1.04 14.57 -11.82
C GLY A 99 2.36 13.91 -12.21
N MET A 100 2.47 13.55 -13.46
CA MET A 100 3.69 12.95 -14.01
C MET A 100 4.82 13.97 -14.14
N PRO A 101 6.10 13.52 -14.16
CA PRO A 101 7.24 14.41 -14.40
C PRO A 101 7.05 15.28 -15.64
N ASP A 102 7.58 16.51 -15.62
CA ASP A 102 7.56 17.46 -16.73
C ASP A 102 6.18 18.00 -17.13
N THR A 103 5.13 17.78 -16.31
CA THR A 103 3.81 18.39 -16.50
C THR A 103 3.70 19.76 -15.82
N GLU A 104 2.71 20.58 -16.22
CA GLU A 104 2.41 21.86 -15.55
C GLU A 104 2.04 21.63 -14.07
N THR A 105 1.31 20.55 -13.78
CA THR A 105 0.95 20.16 -12.40
C THR A 105 2.19 19.86 -11.57
N ASN A 106 3.19 19.18 -12.16
CA ASN A 106 4.43 18.87 -11.46
C ASN A 106 5.27 20.11 -11.13
N ALA A 107 5.16 21.17 -11.90
CA ALA A 107 5.86 22.44 -11.66
C ALA A 107 5.21 23.31 -10.56
N ARG A 108 4.03 22.96 -10.06
CA ARG A 108 3.32 23.74 -9.03
C ARG A 108 4.03 23.64 -7.67
N PRO A 109 4.16 24.76 -6.92
CA PRO A 109 4.81 24.73 -5.62
C PRO A 109 3.97 24.11 -4.49
N ASP A 110 2.66 23.97 -4.69
CA ASP A 110 1.67 23.51 -3.71
C ASP A 110 1.30 22.03 -3.87
N ASN A 111 1.96 21.29 -4.75
CA ASN A 111 1.78 19.85 -4.90
C ASN A 111 2.63 19.04 -3.91
N PHE A 112 2.34 17.75 -3.79
CA PHE A 112 2.97 16.88 -2.80
C PHE A 112 4.50 16.71 -3.01
N ALA A 113 4.94 16.54 -4.25
CA ALA A 113 6.35 16.36 -4.55
C ALA A 113 7.20 17.60 -4.18
N ASN A 114 6.62 18.79 -4.25
CA ASN A 114 7.27 20.06 -3.97
C ASN A 114 7.04 20.58 -2.54
N ALA A 115 6.19 19.92 -1.75
CA ALA A 115 5.94 20.26 -0.35
C ALA A 115 7.24 20.18 0.48
N PRO A 116 7.45 21.05 1.49
CA PRO A 116 8.58 20.92 2.39
C PRO A 116 8.63 19.55 3.05
N LEU A 117 9.78 18.87 2.99
CA LEU A 117 9.90 17.49 3.47
C LEU A 117 9.54 17.35 4.95
N ASP A 118 10.03 18.25 5.81
CA ASP A 118 9.74 18.21 7.25
C ASP A 118 8.25 18.41 7.54
N GLU A 119 7.54 19.23 6.76
CA GLU A 119 6.09 19.40 6.91
C GLU A 119 5.37 18.09 6.60
N ALA A 120 5.72 17.45 5.47
CA ALA A 120 5.09 16.21 5.06
C ALA A 120 5.40 15.05 6.04
N VAL A 121 6.63 14.98 6.55
CA VAL A 121 7.01 14.05 7.62
C VAL A 121 6.18 14.32 8.88
N GLY A 122 6.04 15.57 9.32
CA GLY A 122 5.28 15.93 10.51
C GLY A 122 3.80 15.56 10.40
N ARG A 123 3.16 15.76 9.23
CA ARG A 123 1.78 15.31 9.00
C ARG A 123 1.64 13.80 9.12
N LEU A 124 2.60 13.02 8.60
CA LEU A 124 2.57 11.56 8.73
C LEU A 124 2.87 11.12 10.18
N VAL A 125 3.80 11.77 10.88
CA VAL A 125 4.07 11.52 12.31
C VAL A 125 2.82 11.73 13.16
N ALA A 126 2.02 12.77 12.88
CA ALA A 126 0.77 13.02 13.59
C ALA A 126 -0.18 11.82 13.47
N VAL A 127 -0.35 11.27 12.26
CA VAL A 127 -1.19 10.07 12.04
C VAL A 127 -0.60 8.84 12.73
N VAL A 128 0.72 8.63 12.66
CA VAL A 128 1.38 7.50 13.34
C VAL A 128 1.17 7.56 14.85
N ARG A 129 1.27 8.73 15.47
CA ARG A 129 1.06 8.92 16.92
C ARG A 129 -0.39 8.75 17.31
N GLU A 130 -1.33 9.20 16.48
CA GLU A 130 -2.76 9.05 16.71
C GLU A 130 -3.19 7.58 16.64
N GLU A 131 -2.81 6.87 15.56
CA GLU A 131 -3.28 5.51 15.27
C GLU A 131 -2.44 4.42 15.94
N ARG A 132 -1.22 4.73 16.35
CA ARG A 132 -0.30 3.86 17.10
C ARG A 132 -0.04 2.50 16.42
N PRO A 133 0.31 2.45 15.13
CA PRO A 133 0.54 1.20 14.41
C PRO A 133 1.84 0.53 14.88
N GLN A 134 1.83 -0.80 14.94
CA GLN A 134 3.06 -1.58 15.07
C GLN A 134 3.74 -1.80 13.73
N VAL A 135 2.97 -1.84 12.65
CA VAL A 135 3.46 -2.09 11.29
C VAL A 135 3.05 -0.97 10.36
N ILE A 136 4.01 -0.46 9.58
CA ILE A 136 3.77 0.47 8.48
C ILE A 136 4.10 -0.25 7.18
N VAL A 137 3.22 -0.14 6.17
CA VAL A 137 3.48 -0.57 4.79
C VAL A 137 3.45 0.63 3.86
N THR A 138 4.42 0.70 2.94
CA THR A 138 4.63 1.86 2.08
C THR A 138 5.40 1.46 0.82
N TYR A 139 5.95 2.42 0.06
CA TYR A 139 6.69 2.17 -1.18
C TYR A 139 8.21 2.13 -0.97
N ALA A 140 8.88 1.32 -1.80
CA ALA A 140 10.32 1.40 -1.99
C ALA A 140 10.70 2.67 -2.79
N ASP A 141 12.01 2.94 -2.90
CA ASP A 141 12.52 3.86 -3.91
C ASP A 141 12.39 3.23 -5.30
N ASP A 142 11.35 3.60 -6.01
CA ASP A 142 10.94 2.94 -7.26
C ASP A 142 11.22 3.79 -8.51
N ARG A 143 12.21 4.71 -8.41
CA ARG A 143 12.58 5.66 -9.48
C ARG A 143 12.88 5.00 -10.82
N GLU A 144 13.36 3.77 -10.82
CA GLU A 144 13.73 3.06 -12.05
C GLU A 144 12.52 2.43 -12.76
N PHE A 145 11.44 2.07 -12.03
CA PHE A 145 10.30 1.35 -12.57
C PHE A 145 9.04 2.19 -12.71
N TYR A 146 8.75 2.98 -11.69
CA TYR A 146 7.56 3.82 -11.64
C TYR A 146 7.92 5.18 -11.04
N PRO A 147 8.54 6.09 -11.82
CA PRO A 147 9.10 7.34 -11.32
C PRO A 147 8.03 8.42 -11.05
N HIS A 148 6.86 8.04 -10.53
CA HIS A 148 5.84 9.01 -10.18
C HIS A 148 6.33 9.86 -9.00
N PRO A 149 6.34 11.21 -9.10
CA PRO A 149 6.90 12.09 -8.07
C PRO A 149 6.30 11.86 -6.69
N ASP A 150 4.98 11.61 -6.62
CA ASP A 150 4.29 11.38 -5.36
C ASP A 150 4.62 10.02 -4.72
N HIS A 151 4.86 8.97 -5.51
CA HIS A 151 5.33 7.68 -4.97
C HIS A 151 6.72 7.81 -4.38
N ILE A 152 7.59 8.54 -5.06
CA ILE A 152 8.92 8.87 -4.54
C ILE A 152 8.81 9.68 -3.24
N ARG A 153 7.92 10.65 -3.19
CA ARG A 153 7.70 11.47 -2.00
C ARG A 153 7.15 10.64 -0.84
N VAL A 154 6.23 9.70 -1.07
CA VAL A 154 5.76 8.76 -0.03
C VAL A 154 6.93 7.96 0.54
N HIS A 155 7.82 7.45 -0.32
CA HIS A 155 9.04 6.78 0.13
C HIS A 155 9.92 7.71 1.01
N GLU A 156 10.15 8.94 0.55
CA GLU A 156 11.02 9.91 1.22
C GLU A 156 10.51 10.33 2.61
N ILE A 157 9.19 10.39 2.82
CA ILE A 157 8.62 10.77 4.12
C ILE A 157 8.45 9.60 5.09
N SER A 158 8.26 8.37 4.58
CA SER A 158 7.86 7.22 5.41
C SER A 158 8.96 6.77 6.37
N GLY A 159 10.21 6.68 5.90
CA GLY A 159 11.35 6.35 6.75
C GLY A 159 11.60 7.38 7.86
N PRO A 160 11.74 8.67 7.52
CA PRO A 160 11.86 9.73 8.53
C PRO A 160 10.68 9.80 9.50
N ALA A 161 9.45 9.55 9.05
CA ALA A 161 8.27 9.52 9.93
C ALA A 161 8.30 8.32 10.90
N PHE A 162 8.72 7.13 10.43
CA PHE A 162 8.93 5.95 11.27
C PHE A 162 9.94 6.24 12.39
N ASP A 163 11.08 6.87 12.04
CA ASP A 163 12.16 7.16 12.99
C ASP A 163 11.75 8.29 13.97
N ALA A 164 11.03 9.32 13.48
CA ALA A 164 10.64 10.48 14.28
C ALA A 164 9.43 10.25 15.19
N ALA A 165 8.54 9.33 14.86
CA ALA A 165 7.29 9.14 15.61
C ALA A 165 7.53 8.68 17.05
N GLY A 166 8.62 7.95 17.33
CA GLY A 166 9.03 7.53 18.67
C GLY A 166 9.82 8.58 19.46
N ASP A 167 10.32 9.62 18.80
CA ASP A 167 11.17 10.64 19.42
C ASP A 167 10.34 11.79 19.99
N PRO A 168 10.34 12.02 21.33
CA PRO A 168 9.53 13.07 21.95
C PRO A 168 9.99 14.49 21.56
N ASP A 169 11.23 14.67 21.13
CA ASP A 169 11.80 15.97 20.74
C ASP A 169 11.50 16.36 19.28
N ARG A 170 11.04 15.39 18.48
CA ARG A 170 10.63 15.61 17.09
C ARG A 170 9.11 15.79 17.01
N PHE A 171 8.66 16.86 16.38
CA PHE A 171 7.23 17.19 16.19
C PHE A 171 6.40 17.09 17.49
N PRO A 172 6.81 17.76 18.59
CA PRO A 172 6.16 17.63 19.92
C PRO A 172 4.67 18.03 19.90
N GLU A 173 4.25 18.85 18.94
CA GLU A 173 2.86 19.28 18.76
C GLU A 173 1.94 18.18 18.18
N THR A 174 2.48 17.05 17.69
CA THR A 174 1.72 16.01 16.99
C THR A 174 1.20 14.89 17.92
N GLY A 175 1.35 15.03 19.22
CA GLY A 175 0.84 14.08 20.21
C GLY A 175 1.92 13.25 20.89
N GLU A 176 1.49 12.27 21.71
CA GLU A 176 2.38 11.41 22.49
C GLU A 176 3.21 10.50 21.58
N PRO A 177 4.52 10.37 21.83
CA PRO A 177 5.40 9.52 21.02
C PRO A 177 4.90 8.08 20.91
N TRP A 178 5.01 7.53 19.71
CA TRP A 178 4.73 6.13 19.43
C TRP A 178 5.75 5.57 18.43
N GLN A 179 6.47 4.51 18.83
CA GLN A 179 7.45 3.87 17.95
C GLN A 179 6.84 2.65 17.26
N PRO A 180 6.60 2.68 15.93
CA PRO A 180 6.26 1.48 15.18
C PRO A 180 7.38 0.43 15.27
N SER A 181 7.03 -0.84 15.20
CA SER A 181 7.99 -1.95 15.35
C SER A 181 8.65 -2.37 14.05
N LYS A 182 7.88 -2.35 12.94
CA LYS A 182 8.37 -2.74 11.61
C LYS A 182 7.82 -1.80 10.52
N MET A 183 8.62 -1.64 9.46
CA MET A 183 8.19 -0.99 8.23
C MET A 183 8.55 -1.86 7.04
N TYR A 184 7.60 -2.01 6.11
CA TYR A 184 7.76 -2.81 4.92
C TYR A 184 7.52 -1.99 3.66
N TYR A 185 8.25 -2.33 2.60
CA TYR A 185 7.97 -1.88 1.24
C TYR A 185 7.15 -2.92 0.50
N MET A 186 6.05 -2.49 -0.11
CA MET A 186 5.26 -3.29 -1.03
C MET A 186 5.98 -3.42 -2.36
N GLY A 187 5.86 -4.57 -3.02
CA GLY A 187 6.46 -4.74 -4.34
C GLY A 187 5.92 -5.94 -5.12
N TRP A 188 6.43 -6.08 -6.32
CA TRP A 188 6.13 -7.18 -7.23
C TRP A 188 7.44 -7.85 -7.62
N SER A 189 7.65 -9.09 -7.22
CA SER A 189 8.82 -9.85 -7.61
C SER A 189 8.77 -10.23 -9.09
N LYS A 190 9.94 -10.44 -9.67
CA LYS A 190 10.07 -11.03 -11.00
C LYS A 190 9.31 -12.36 -11.12
N ARG A 191 9.36 -13.19 -10.07
CA ARG A 191 8.63 -14.45 -9.99
C ARG A 191 7.13 -14.24 -10.13
N ARG A 192 6.56 -13.26 -9.40
CA ARG A 192 5.14 -12.90 -9.50
C ARG A 192 4.76 -12.44 -10.90
N VAL A 193 5.55 -11.52 -11.45
CA VAL A 193 5.30 -10.95 -12.79
C VAL A 193 5.35 -12.03 -13.86
N LEU A 194 6.33 -12.93 -13.82
CA LEU A 194 6.43 -14.07 -14.74
C LEU A 194 5.22 -15.00 -14.63
N ALA A 195 4.85 -15.39 -13.41
CA ALA A 195 3.72 -16.29 -13.19
C ALA A 195 2.40 -15.70 -13.71
N LEU A 196 2.16 -14.41 -13.48
CA LEU A 196 0.97 -13.74 -13.99
C LEU A 196 1.04 -13.55 -15.51
N HIS A 197 2.20 -13.23 -16.07
CA HIS A 197 2.40 -13.15 -17.51
C HIS A 197 2.00 -14.47 -18.22
N GLU A 198 2.52 -15.59 -17.74
CA GLU A 198 2.18 -16.91 -18.26
C GLU A 198 0.68 -17.21 -18.12
N ALA A 199 0.06 -16.82 -17.01
CA ALA A 199 -1.38 -17.01 -16.80
C ALA A 199 -2.21 -16.20 -17.81
N TYR A 200 -1.85 -14.94 -18.10
CA TYR A 200 -2.53 -14.14 -19.14
C TYR A 200 -2.48 -14.84 -20.49
N LEU A 201 -1.29 -15.26 -20.94
CA LEU A 201 -1.10 -15.94 -22.22
C LEU A 201 -1.86 -17.27 -22.29
N ALA A 202 -1.83 -18.07 -21.21
CA ALA A 202 -2.54 -19.35 -21.14
C ALA A 202 -4.09 -19.20 -21.24
N HIS A 203 -4.62 -18.02 -20.85
CA HIS A 203 -6.03 -17.69 -20.95
C HIS A 203 -6.40 -16.90 -22.21
N GLY A 204 -5.45 -16.76 -23.16
CA GLY A 204 -5.69 -16.12 -24.45
C GLY A 204 -5.76 -14.59 -24.39
N HIS A 205 -5.18 -13.99 -23.36
CA HIS A 205 -5.09 -12.54 -23.19
C HIS A 205 -3.68 -12.03 -23.52
N GLU A 206 -3.61 -10.80 -24.01
CA GLU A 206 -2.34 -10.06 -24.05
C GLU A 206 -1.88 -9.77 -22.62
N SER A 207 -0.59 -9.92 -22.36
CA SER A 207 -0.04 -9.67 -21.03
C SER A 207 0.31 -8.19 -20.85
N PRO A 208 -0.11 -7.56 -19.74
CA PRO A 208 0.28 -6.18 -19.44
C PRO A 208 1.77 -6.04 -19.10
N PHE A 209 2.47 -7.17 -18.93
CA PHE A 209 3.86 -7.22 -18.45
C PHE A 209 4.90 -7.34 -19.57
N GLU A 210 4.52 -7.44 -20.83
CA GLU A 210 5.47 -7.63 -21.96
C GLU A 210 6.57 -6.58 -21.99
N ARG A 211 6.21 -5.29 -21.80
CA ARG A 211 7.18 -4.19 -21.78
C ARG A 211 8.23 -4.30 -20.65
N TRP A 212 7.90 -4.97 -19.55
CA TRP A 212 8.82 -5.15 -18.44
C TRP A 212 9.95 -6.12 -18.79
N PHE A 213 9.67 -7.08 -19.70
CA PHE A 213 10.69 -8.02 -20.15
C PHE A 213 11.57 -7.43 -21.25
N GLU A 214 11.06 -6.54 -22.11
CA GLU A 214 11.83 -5.86 -23.14
C GLU A 214 12.95 -4.99 -22.58
N GLY A 215 12.71 -4.31 -21.44
CA GLY A 215 13.67 -3.45 -20.75
C GLY A 215 14.67 -4.19 -19.86
N GLY A 216 14.52 -5.52 -19.69
CA GLY A 216 15.29 -6.31 -18.73
C GLY A 216 14.75 -6.12 -17.31
N PHE A 217 13.85 -6.99 -16.88
CA PHE A 217 13.40 -7.01 -15.47
C PHE A 217 14.60 -7.32 -14.58
N PRO A 218 14.94 -6.46 -13.59
CA PRO A 218 16.07 -6.74 -12.73
C PRO A 218 15.86 -8.07 -12.01
N ASP A 219 16.96 -8.76 -11.78
CA ASP A 219 16.95 -9.88 -10.87
C ASP A 219 16.79 -9.32 -9.47
N ASP A 220 15.59 -9.47 -8.90
CA ASP A 220 15.28 -8.97 -7.56
C ASP A 220 15.74 -9.94 -6.46
N GLY A 221 16.27 -11.13 -6.85
CA GLY A 221 16.81 -12.12 -5.94
C GLY A 221 15.90 -12.42 -4.76
N ASP A 222 16.48 -12.61 -3.58
CA ASP A 222 15.77 -12.88 -2.32
C ASP A 222 15.41 -11.61 -1.54
N ARG A 223 15.23 -10.48 -2.23
CA ARG A 223 14.93 -9.19 -1.57
C ARG A 223 13.56 -9.18 -0.87
N PHE A 224 12.59 -10.00 -1.35
CA PHE A 224 11.28 -10.11 -0.73
C PHE A 224 11.33 -11.01 0.50
N THR A 225 11.21 -10.38 1.66
CA THR A 225 11.38 -11.00 2.98
C THR A 225 10.10 -11.59 3.54
N THR A 226 8.94 -11.19 3.00
CA THR A 226 7.64 -11.58 3.55
C THR A 226 6.65 -11.80 2.43
N HIS A 227 5.96 -12.95 2.46
CA HIS A 227 4.91 -13.34 1.51
C HIS A 227 3.61 -13.60 2.27
N VAL A 228 2.64 -12.72 2.13
CA VAL A 228 1.32 -12.86 2.77
C VAL A 228 0.38 -13.55 1.80
N ASP A 229 -0.13 -14.73 2.16
CA ASP A 229 -1.15 -15.42 1.38
C ASP A 229 -2.50 -14.67 1.49
N VAL A 230 -2.99 -14.21 0.35
CA VAL A 230 -4.21 -13.43 0.20
C VAL A 230 -5.25 -14.11 -0.70
N GLY A 231 -5.04 -15.38 -1.04
CA GLY A 231 -5.88 -16.12 -1.98
C GLY A 231 -7.36 -16.12 -1.63
N GLU A 232 -7.71 -16.11 -0.34
CA GLU A 232 -9.10 -16.07 0.13
C GLU A 232 -9.71 -14.64 0.14
N TYR A 233 -8.90 -13.60 -0.15
CA TYR A 233 -9.30 -12.18 -0.06
C TYR A 233 -9.30 -11.46 -1.41
N LEU A 234 -9.10 -12.18 -2.51
CA LEU A 234 -9.04 -11.63 -3.88
C LEU A 234 -10.36 -10.96 -4.28
N GLU A 235 -11.51 -11.48 -3.82
CA GLU A 235 -12.82 -10.87 -4.07
C GLU A 235 -12.90 -9.45 -3.49
N ARG A 236 -12.38 -9.21 -2.28
CA ARG A 236 -12.34 -7.86 -1.68
C ARG A 236 -11.44 -6.92 -2.45
N ARG A 237 -10.26 -7.40 -2.87
CA ARG A 237 -9.37 -6.65 -3.75
C ARG A 237 -10.05 -6.27 -5.07
N ARG A 238 -10.76 -7.22 -5.69
CA ARG A 238 -11.52 -6.99 -6.93
C ARG A 238 -12.62 -5.94 -6.74
N ALA A 239 -13.37 -6.02 -5.65
CA ALA A 239 -14.39 -5.04 -5.31
C ALA A 239 -13.81 -3.64 -5.11
N ALA A 240 -12.66 -3.52 -4.44
CA ALA A 240 -11.94 -2.27 -4.25
C ALA A 240 -11.47 -1.67 -5.59
N LEU A 241 -10.86 -2.47 -6.46
CA LEU A 241 -10.46 -2.02 -7.80
C LEU A 241 -11.66 -1.49 -8.61
N LEU A 242 -12.79 -2.21 -8.59
CA LEU A 242 -14.00 -1.79 -9.30
C LEU A 242 -14.69 -0.56 -8.69
N ALA A 243 -14.40 -0.23 -7.42
CA ALA A 243 -14.86 1.02 -6.81
C ALA A 243 -14.22 2.24 -7.46
N HIS A 244 -12.97 2.11 -7.95
CA HIS A 244 -12.25 3.17 -8.68
C HIS A 244 -12.67 3.21 -10.16
N ARG A 245 -13.92 3.56 -10.41
CA ARG A 245 -14.53 3.53 -11.74
C ARG A 245 -13.84 4.44 -12.77
N THR A 246 -13.22 5.53 -12.32
CA THR A 246 -12.44 6.41 -13.20
C THR A 246 -11.09 5.82 -13.59
N GLN A 247 -10.51 4.97 -12.74
CA GLN A 247 -9.15 4.44 -12.89
C GLN A 247 -9.10 2.99 -13.36
N VAL A 248 -10.17 2.23 -13.19
CA VAL A 248 -10.24 0.82 -13.52
C VAL A 248 -11.34 0.58 -14.55
N ASP A 249 -10.93 0.17 -15.76
CA ASP A 249 -11.83 -0.34 -16.77
C ASP A 249 -12.23 -1.79 -16.40
N PRO A 250 -13.53 -2.10 -16.23
CA PRO A 250 -14.00 -3.47 -15.98
C PRO A 250 -13.59 -4.48 -17.07
N GLU A 251 -13.32 -4.01 -18.30
CA GLU A 251 -12.80 -4.82 -19.40
C GLU A 251 -11.26 -4.74 -19.50
N GLY A 252 -10.62 -4.00 -18.61
CA GLY A 252 -9.18 -3.79 -18.58
C GLY A 252 -8.40 -4.96 -17.97
N PHE A 253 -7.09 -4.84 -17.98
CA PHE A 253 -6.17 -5.91 -17.56
C PHE A 253 -6.42 -6.37 -16.12
N TRP A 254 -6.76 -5.48 -15.19
CA TRP A 254 -7.01 -5.86 -13.79
C TRP A 254 -8.10 -6.92 -13.62
N MET A 255 -9.06 -7.00 -14.57
CA MET A 255 -10.23 -7.86 -14.51
C MET A 255 -10.17 -9.10 -15.40
N LYS A 256 -9.13 -9.23 -16.27
CA LYS A 256 -9.02 -10.32 -17.27
C LYS A 256 -8.83 -11.69 -16.65
N LEU A 257 -8.06 -11.79 -15.57
CA LEU A 257 -7.87 -13.07 -14.89
C LEU A 257 -8.92 -13.27 -13.79
N PRO A 258 -9.65 -14.41 -13.79
CA PRO A 258 -10.52 -14.80 -12.69
C PRO A 258 -9.73 -14.98 -11.37
N ASP A 259 -10.39 -14.77 -10.24
CA ASP A 259 -9.76 -14.90 -8.92
C ASP A 259 -9.24 -16.33 -8.66
N GLU A 260 -9.91 -17.36 -9.19
CA GLU A 260 -9.46 -18.75 -9.11
C GLU A 260 -8.12 -18.96 -9.83
N VAL A 261 -7.91 -18.29 -10.96
CA VAL A 261 -6.66 -18.35 -11.72
C VAL A 261 -5.55 -17.66 -10.92
N ILE A 262 -5.81 -16.45 -10.41
CA ILE A 262 -4.83 -15.72 -9.58
C ILE A 262 -4.47 -16.53 -8.35
N ARG A 263 -5.47 -17.11 -7.65
CA ARG A 263 -5.28 -17.98 -6.48
C ARG A 263 -4.40 -19.19 -6.80
N GLY A 264 -4.62 -19.83 -7.94
CA GLY A 264 -3.84 -20.99 -8.38
C GLY A 264 -2.45 -20.66 -8.90
N THR A 265 -2.23 -19.42 -9.35
CA THR A 265 -0.98 -18.98 -9.97
C THR A 265 -0.04 -18.31 -8.97
N PHE A 266 -0.51 -17.26 -8.31
CA PHE A 266 0.28 -16.47 -7.37
C PHE A 266 -0.61 -15.79 -6.32
N PRO A 267 -0.96 -16.48 -5.23
CA PRO A 267 -1.89 -15.97 -4.22
C PRO A 267 -1.24 -15.03 -3.19
N TRP A 268 0.01 -14.63 -3.37
CA TRP A 268 0.75 -13.86 -2.36
C TRP A 268 0.83 -12.37 -2.72
N GLU A 269 0.78 -11.53 -1.70
CA GLU A 269 1.32 -10.16 -1.72
C GLU A 269 2.69 -10.17 -1.06
N GLU A 270 3.64 -9.45 -1.66
CA GLU A 270 5.07 -9.55 -1.34
C GLU A 270 5.58 -8.24 -0.76
N TYR A 271 6.45 -8.38 0.24
CA TYR A 271 6.99 -7.25 1.00
C TYR A 271 8.48 -7.40 1.25
N VAL A 272 9.15 -6.24 1.30
CA VAL A 272 10.56 -6.12 1.71
C VAL A 272 10.60 -5.49 3.09
N LEU A 273 11.18 -6.15 4.08
CA LEU A 273 11.39 -5.57 5.41
C LEU A 273 12.41 -4.44 5.33
N ALA A 274 11.93 -3.19 5.48
CA ALA A 274 12.76 -1.99 5.39
C ALA A 274 13.32 -1.54 6.74
N ARG A 275 12.55 -1.73 7.82
CA ARG A 275 12.94 -1.43 9.21
C ARG A 275 12.38 -2.48 10.13
N SER A 276 13.17 -2.89 11.14
CA SER A 276 12.71 -3.75 12.24
C SER A 276 13.39 -3.37 13.54
N LEU A 277 12.60 -3.19 14.57
CA LEU A 277 13.04 -3.03 15.96
C LEU A 277 12.73 -4.30 16.78
N VAL A 278 12.24 -5.36 16.14
CA VAL A 278 11.96 -6.65 16.76
C VAL A 278 13.26 -7.43 16.87
N GLU A 279 13.59 -7.91 18.09
CA GLU A 279 14.76 -8.77 18.31
C GLU A 279 14.64 -10.05 17.47
N GLY A 280 15.67 -10.36 16.71
CA GLY A 280 15.69 -11.51 15.79
C GLY A 280 14.91 -11.30 14.48
N GLY A 281 14.36 -10.11 14.26
CA GLY A 281 13.81 -9.72 12.96
C GLY A 281 14.91 -9.79 11.91
N VAL A 282 14.65 -10.53 10.82
CA VAL A 282 15.64 -10.76 9.77
C VAL A 282 15.90 -9.46 9.04
N PRO A 283 17.14 -8.93 9.04
CA PRO A 283 17.49 -7.78 8.20
C PRO A 283 17.28 -8.15 6.72
N ALA A 284 16.93 -7.17 5.91
CA ALA A 284 16.92 -7.33 4.46
C ALA A 284 18.28 -7.88 4.02
N GLY A 285 18.30 -9.12 3.53
CA GLY A 285 19.53 -9.74 3.09
C GLY A 285 19.53 -11.27 2.96
N GLU A 286 19.00 -12.02 3.89
CA GLU A 286 18.91 -13.48 3.79
C GLU A 286 17.97 -14.09 4.83
N PRO A 287 16.67 -14.26 4.57
CA PRO A 287 15.91 -15.26 5.29
C PRO A 287 16.06 -16.62 4.60
N ALA A 288 16.37 -17.65 5.36
CA ALA A 288 16.31 -19.03 4.86
C ALA A 288 14.89 -19.42 4.39
N GLU A 289 13.86 -18.77 4.94
CA GLU A 289 12.45 -18.84 4.50
C GLU A 289 11.79 -17.46 4.73
N PRO A 290 10.98 -16.95 3.75
CA PRO A 290 10.25 -15.70 3.92
C PRO A 290 9.26 -15.74 5.09
N GLU A 291 9.10 -14.63 5.80
CA GLU A 291 8.00 -14.47 6.76
C GLU A 291 6.64 -14.58 6.03
N THR A 292 5.61 -15.02 6.73
CA THR A 292 4.23 -15.13 6.21
C THR A 292 3.25 -14.18 6.91
N ASP A 293 3.73 -13.42 7.89
CA ASP A 293 2.96 -12.46 8.68
C ASP A 293 3.79 -11.20 8.94
N LEU A 294 3.26 -10.03 8.55
CA LEU A 294 3.91 -8.73 8.81
C LEU A 294 4.06 -8.44 10.31
N PHE A 295 3.24 -9.09 11.15
CA PHE A 295 3.32 -9.00 12.62
C PHE A 295 4.19 -10.09 13.25
N ALA A 296 4.98 -10.83 12.47
CA ALA A 296 5.91 -11.84 13.01
C ALA A 296 6.84 -11.21 14.07
N GLY A 297 6.93 -11.85 15.23
CA GLY A 297 7.67 -11.37 16.40
C GLY A 297 7.03 -10.20 17.17
N ILE A 298 5.88 -9.69 16.73
CA ILE A 298 5.12 -8.63 17.40
C ILE A 298 3.87 -9.20 18.09
N ARG A 299 3.18 -10.10 17.40
CA ARG A 299 1.91 -10.69 17.82
C ARG A 299 2.11 -11.53 19.09
N ALA A 300 1.39 -11.23 20.16
CA ALA A 300 1.37 -12.08 21.36
C ALA A 300 0.71 -13.42 21.05
N GLU A 301 1.29 -14.51 21.52
CA GLU A 301 0.69 -15.84 21.41
C GLU A 301 -0.64 -15.87 22.20
N VAL A 302 -1.71 -16.31 21.53
CA VAL A 302 -2.98 -16.60 22.22
C VAL A 302 -2.76 -17.82 23.09
N ARG A 303 -2.55 -17.62 24.40
CA ARG A 303 -2.54 -18.72 25.38
C ARG A 303 -3.93 -19.34 25.42
N THR A 304 -4.15 -20.39 24.63
CA THR A 304 -5.29 -21.29 24.82
C THR A 304 -5.16 -21.90 26.22
N ARG A 305 -5.94 -21.42 27.17
CA ARG A 305 -6.09 -22.12 28.47
C ARG A 305 -6.69 -23.51 28.13
N ARG A 306 -5.88 -24.52 28.31
CA ARG A 306 -6.33 -25.92 28.31
C ARG A 306 -7.17 -26.17 29.57
#